data_6b22b3941fd8b08174e022221b1b927f
#
_entry.id   6b22b3941fd8b08174e022221b1b927f
#
_cell.length_a   1.000
_cell.length_b   1.000
_cell.length_c   1.000
_cell.angle_alpha   90.00
_cell.angle_beta   90.00
_cell.angle_gamma   90.00
#
_symmetry.space_group_name_H-M   'P 1'
#
loop_
_entity.id
_entity.type
_entity.pdbx_description
1 polymer ?
#
loop_
_entity_poly.entity_id
_entity_poly.type
_entity_poly.pdbx_seq_one_letter_code
_entity_poly.pdbx_strand_id
1 'polypeptide(L)'
;MLRTIRFNKENDDSFVIATNLNEVKEIHTDRQKAYLEYDGDYATIPEANYPDGQQHLSDPLAINLAWNFTVPSGKTLSRYDVVVGKEADLSDGYTIKGTTAQNLDVYNSYLGDNYFRVVANYSDGTKDSSSIQKYTVDDVYPRNIRIDGMTNCRDMGGGRELEDGGYIKQGLIYRTSSTNQWAYGRGAVPDTITNDGKEELFNHLGCKTEINVNNSGSKQDGVQNYVQAYMWYDSGKHHLYRNGEPIKEVFHALSDINNYPVFYHCRIGTDRTGLCAILISGLLGVPENLIYQDYLFSNFGNIQEKRYIGEKAGRDNILRYIED
;
A
#
# COMPACT_ATOMS: atom_id res chain seq x y z
N MET A 1 -19.55 9.27 21.94
CA MET A 1 -20.84 9.77 21.41
C MET A 1 -21.25 8.78 20.33
N LEU A 2 -22.28 7.96 20.58
CA LEU A 2 -22.78 7.01 19.57
C LEU A 2 -23.39 7.81 18.40
N ARG A 3 -22.69 7.88 17.25
CA ARG A 3 -23.28 8.43 16.03
C ARG A 3 -24.36 7.46 15.52
N THR A 4 -25.58 7.93 15.42
CA THR A 4 -26.69 7.16 14.85
C THR A 4 -26.39 6.93 13.36
N ILE A 5 -26.13 5.69 12.96
CA ILE A 5 -26.01 5.31 11.56
C ILE A 5 -27.39 5.45 10.92
N ARG A 6 -27.50 6.26 9.85
CA ARG A 6 -28.71 6.37 9.03
C ARG A 6 -28.54 5.49 7.81
N PHE A 7 -29.60 4.79 7.42
CA PHE A 7 -29.63 3.92 6.26
C PHE A 7 -30.58 4.53 5.19
N ASN A 8 -30.14 4.54 3.95
CA ASN A 8 -30.97 4.93 2.81
C ASN A 8 -31.68 3.69 2.25
N LYS A 9 -32.98 3.83 2.00
CA LYS A 9 -33.79 2.81 1.32
C LYS A 9 -34.01 3.29 -0.10
N GLU A 10 -33.24 2.78 -1.04
CA GLU A 10 -33.54 2.91 -2.47
C GLU A 10 -33.92 1.55 -3.04
N ASN A 11 -35.12 1.51 -3.57
CA ASN A 11 -35.73 0.48 -4.43
C ASN A 11 -35.50 -0.98 -4.06
N ASP A 12 -36.50 -1.63 -3.48
CA ASP A 12 -36.74 -3.08 -3.38
C ASP A 12 -35.54 -4.01 -3.13
N ASP A 13 -34.41 -3.41 -2.81
CA ASP A 13 -33.21 -4.12 -2.42
C ASP A 13 -33.32 -4.50 -0.95
N SER A 14 -33.22 -5.78 -0.68
CA SER A 14 -33.11 -6.33 0.66
C SER A 14 -31.86 -5.84 1.40
N PHE A 15 -30.97 -5.09 0.73
CA PHE A 15 -29.80 -4.44 1.30
C PHE A 15 -30.04 -2.95 1.58
N VAL A 16 -29.71 -2.53 2.77
CA VAL A 16 -29.66 -1.12 3.16
C VAL A 16 -28.22 -0.77 3.57
N ILE A 17 -27.57 0.03 2.77
CA ILE A 17 -26.16 0.41 2.99
C ILE A 17 -26.07 1.64 3.90
N ALA A 18 -25.07 1.67 4.77
CA ALA A 18 -24.87 2.78 5.71
C ALA A 18 -24.56 4.11 5.01
N THR A 19 -25.25 5.18 5.42
CA THR A 19 -25.16 6.51 4.76
C THR A 19 -23.89 7.32 5.10
N ASN A 20 -23.06 6.85 6.05
CA ASN A 20 -21.79 7.50 6.37
C ASN A 20 -20.74 7.42 5.24
N LEU A 21 -21.09 6.80 4.10
CA LEU A 21 -20.24 6.74 2.91
C LEU A 21 -20.14 8.06 2.14
N ASN A 22 -20.99 9.04 2.44
CA ASN A 22 -20.92 10.38 1.84
C ASN A 22 -19.79 11.27 2.42
N GLU A 23 -19.17 10.84 3.52
CA GLU A 23 -18.00 11.51 4.08
C GLU A 23 -16.74 10.96 3.42
N VAL A 24 -15.78 11.83 3.12
CA VAL A 24 -14.44 11.42 2.67
C VAL A 24 -13.79 10.58 3.77
N LYS A 25 -13.27 9.42 3.40
CA LYS A 25 -12.64 8.48 4.31
C LYS A 25 -11.14 8.74 4.39
N GLU A 26 -10.60 8.58 5.58
CA GLU A 26 -9.17 8.71 5.84
C GLU A 26 -8.55 7.33 6.00
N ILE A 27 -7.40 7.13 5.37
CA ILE A 27 -6.60 5.91 5.51
C ILE A 27 -5.34 6.13 6.37
N HIS A 28 -5.06 7.37 6.75
CA HIS A 28 -3.90 7.69 7.58
C HIS A 28 -4.28 7.82 9.05
N THR A 29 -3.44 7.28 9.93
CA THR A 29 -3.56 7.51 11.37
C THR A 29 -3.24 8.97 11.72
N ASP A 30 -3.70 9.47 12.88
CA ASP A 30 -3.40 10.84 13.33
C ASP A 30 -1.89 11.13 13.31
N ARG A 31 -1.05 10.14 13.64
CA ARG A 31 0.40 10.29 13.64
C ARG A 31 0.98 10.38 12.23
N GLN A 32 0.45 9.59 11.29
CA GLN A 32 0.83 9.68 9.88
C GLN A 32 0.40 11.03 9.31
N LYS A 33 -0.83 11.48 9.60
CA LYS A 33 -1.34 12.81 9.16
C LYS A 33 -0.48 13.94 9.68
N ALA A 34 -0.19 13.97 10.97
CA ALA A 34 0.66 15.00 11.56
C ALA A 34 2.06 15.07 10.91
N TYR A 35 2.59 13.93 10.45
CA TYR A 35 3.82 13.89 9.68
C TYR A 35 3.63 14.41 8.25
N LEU A 36 2.58 13.98 7.55
CA LEU A 36 2.31 14.32 6.15
C LEU A 36 1.89 15.77 5.95
N GLU A 37 1.27 16.38 6.97
CA GLU A 37 0.85 17.80 7.02
C GLU A 37 1.99 18.74 7.45
N TYR A 38 3.20 18.24 7.67
CA TYR A 38 4.34 19.09 7.96
C TYR A 38 4.65 20.01 6.77
N ASP A 39 4.54 21.31 7.00
CA ASP A 39 4.65 22.37 5.98
C ASP A 39 6.08 22.88 5.72
N GLY A 40 7.07 22.28 6.42
CA GLY A 40 8.47 22.64 6.30
C GLY A 40 9.26 21.76 5.33
N ASP A 41 10.57 21.97 5.36
CA ASP A 41 11.53 21.18 4.58
C ASP A 41 11.83 19.85 5.29
N TYR A 42 11.52 18.73 4.62
CA TYR A 42 11.77 17.38 5.15
C TYR A 42 13.27 17.06 5.29
N ALA A 43 14.17 17.75 4.58
CA ALA A 43 15.60 17.62 4.80
C ALA A 43 16.03 18.04 6.23
N THR A 44 15.25 18.91 6.85
CA THR A 44 15.51 19.47 8.20
C THR A 44 14.42 19.17 9.21
N ILE A 45 13.49 18.29 8.88
CA ILE A 45 12.35 17.97 9.77
C ILE A 45 12.82 17.54 11.17
N PRO A 46 12.21 18.07 12.25
CA PRO A 46 12.55 17.64 13.59
C PRO A 46 12.31 16.15 13.83
N GLU A 47 13.24 15.47 14.47
CA GLU A 47 13.17 14.02 14.73
C GLU A 47 11.92 13.59 15.52
N ALA A 48 11.32 14.49 16.29
CA ALA A 48 10.10 14.22 17.04
C ALA A 48 8.86 14.03 16.14
N ASN A 49 8.92 14.52 14.89
CA ASN A 49 7.79 14.50 13.96
C ASN A 49 7.55 13.13 13.34
N TYR A 50 8.49 12.20 13.45
CA TYR A 50 8.34 10.87 12.87
C TYR A 50 8.86 9.76 13.81
N PRO A 51 8.39 8.51 13.67
CA PRO A 51 8.74 7.40 14.55
C PRO A 51 10.22 6.99 14.44
N ASP A 52 10.61 6.05 15.28
CA ASP A 52 11.99 5.53 15.38
C ASP A 52 12.27 4.30 14.48
N GLY A 53 11.30 3.85 13.70
CA GLY A 53 11.45 2.69 12.83
C GLY A 53 11.45 1.33 13.55
N GLN A 54 11.06 1.28 14.81
CA GLN A 54 11.06 0.05 15.61
C GLN A 54 9.66 -0.57 15.78
N GLN A 55 8.64 0.07 15.23
CA GLN A 55 7.25 -0.38 15.32
C GLN A 55 6.62 -0.47 13.93
N HIS A 56 5.65 -1.34 13.80
CA HIS A 56 4.87 -1.47 12.58
C HIS A 56 3.69 -0.48 12.62
N LEU A 57 3.90 0.72 12.10
CA LEU A 57 2.95 1.84 12.09
C LEU A 57 2.64 2.32 10.67
N SER A 58 3.08 1.59 9.63
CA SER A 58 2.93 2.00 8.23
C SER A 58 1.61 1.57 7.59
N ASP A 59 0.83 0.71 8.24
CA ASP A 59 -0.41 0.23 7.68
C ASP A 59 -1.46 1.35 7.56
N PRO A 60 -2.33 1.29 6.55
CA PRO A 60 -3.48 2.16 6.46
C PRO A 60 -4.53 1.83 7.52
N LEU A 61 -5.39 2.79 7.84
CA LEU A 61 -6.65 2.52 8.52
C LEU A 61 -7.59 1.72 7.62
N ALA A 62 -8.37 0.83 8.24
CA ALA A 62 -9.44 0.14 7.55
C ALA A 62 -10.63 1.08 7.31
N ILE A 63 -11.31 0.88 6.20
CA ILE A 63 -12.61 1.47 5.94
C ILE A 63 -13.67 0.45 6.28
N ASN A 64 -14.45 0.71 7.33
CA ASN A 64 -15.55 -0.17 7.73
C ASN A 64 -16.76 0.05 6.82
N LEU A 65 -17.08 -0.93 6.01
CA LEU A 65 -18.32 -0.98 5.22
C LEU A 65 -19.37 -1.73 6.02
N ALA A 66 -20.54 -1.13 6.21
CA ALA A 66 -21.63 -1.70 6.98
C ALA A 66 -22.96 -1.67 6.19
N TRP A 67 -23.78 -2.68 6.39
CA TRP A 67 -25.08 -2.84 5.74
C TRP A 67 -26.08 -3.49 6.69
N ASN A 68 -27.36 -3.38 6.34
CA ASN A 68 -28.40 -4.24 6.88
C ASN A 68 -29.00 -5.08 5.77
N PHE A 69 -29.22 -6.34 6.05
CA PHE A 69 -29.83 -7.27 5.14
C PHE A 69 -30.73 -8.25 5.88
N THR A 70 -31.93 -8.45 5.40
CA THR A 70 -32.85 -9.44 5.93
C THR A 70 -32.80 -10.67 5.05
N VAL A 71 -32.32 -11.79 5.59
CA VAL A 71 -32.27 -13.06 4.88
C VAL A 71 -33.67 -13.48 4.47
N PRO A 72 -33.93 -13.76 3.18
CA PRO A 72 -35.25 -14.21 2.71
C PRO A 72 -35.71 -15.49 3.39
N SER A 73 -37.04 -15.62 3.57
CA SER A 73 -37.65 -16.82 4.15
C SER A 73 -37.25 -18.07 3.37
N GLY A 74 -36.84 -19.11 4.10
CA GLY A 74 -36.42 -20.40 3.51
C GLY A 74 -34.96 -20.43 3.02
N LYS A 75 -34.21 -19.32 3.12
CA LYS A 75 -32.76 -19.28 2.86
C LYS A 75 -31.96 -19.38 4.14
N THR A 76 -30.77 -19.94 4.05
CA THR A 76 -29.78 -19.94 5.13
C THR A 76 -28.54 -19.23 4.64
N LEU A 77 -28.20 -18.11 5.29
CA LEU A 77 -27.00 -17.35 4.99
C LEU A 77 -25.75 -18.18 5.34
N SER A 78 -24.84 -18.28 4.40
CA SER A 78 -23.52 -18.90 4.61
C SER A 78 -22.48 -17.83 5.01
N ARG A 79 -22.42 -16.74 4.23
CA ARG A 79 -21.55 -15.58 4.51
C ARG A 79 -21.94 -14.40 3.61
N TYR A 80 -21.45 -13.23 3.98
CA TYR A 80 -21.35 -12.10 3.05
C TYR A 80 -19.95 -12.07 2.43
N ASP A 81 -19.87 -11.65 1.18
CA ASP A 81 -18.65 -11.22 0.51
C ASP A 81 -18.82 -9.74 0.11
N VAL A 82 -17.72 -9.01 -0.02
CA VAL A 82 -17.72 -7.65 -0.56
C VAL A 82 -16.82 -7.62 -1.79
N VAL A 83 -17.37 -7.17 -2.90
CA VAL A 83 -16.59 -6.91 -4.12
C VAL A 83 -16.22 -5.44 -4.09
N VAL A 84 -14.93 -5.11 -4.18
CA VAL A 84 -14.40 -3.75 -4.18
C VAL A 84 -13.60 -3.50 -5.45
N GLY A 85 -13.59 -2.27 -5.94
CA GLY A 85 -12.82 -1.89 -7.13
C GLY A 85 -12.75 -0.38 -7.31
N LYS A 86 -11.95 0.05 -8.28
CA LYS A 86 -11.80 1.45 -8.67
C LYS A 86 -12.79 1.84 -9.78
N GLU A 87 -13.16 0.89 -10.63
CA GLU A 87 -14.07 1.14 -11.72
C GLU A 87 -15.53 1.09 -11.25
N ALA A 88 -16.36 2.03 -11.75
CA ALA A 88 -17.74 2.19 -11.31
C ALA A 88 -18.64 0.98 -11.58
N ASP A 89 -18.26 0.12 -12.51
CA ASP A 89 -18.97 -1.12 -12.87
C ASP A 89 -18.37 -2.36 -12.19
N LEU A 90 -17.32 -2.17 -11.37
CA LEU A 90 -16.55 -3.24 -10.73
C LEU A 90 -15.89 -4.22 -11.73
N SER A 91 -15.58 -3.76 -12.95
CA SER A 91 -14.87 -4.58 -13.95
C SER A 91 -13.46 -4.99 -13.50
N ASP A 92 -12.84 -4.21 -12.59
CA ASP A 92 -11.60 -4.50 -11.90
C ASP A 92 -11.81 -5.13 -10.50
N GLY A 93 -13.06 -5.54 -10.19
CA GLY A 93 -13.48 -5.91 -8.85
C GLY A 93 -12.75 -7.10 -8.25
N TYR A 94 -12.28 -6.94 -7.03
CA TYR A 94 -11.73 -7.99 -6.17
C TYR A 94 -12.72 -8.38 -5.09
N THR A 95 -12.84 -9.70 -4.82
CA THR A 95 -13.79 -10.22 -3.84
C THR A 95 -13.12 -10.49 -2.50
N ILE A 96 -13.48 -9.73 -1.48
CA ILE A 96 -13.09 -9.98 -0.09
C ILE A 96 -14.14 -10.90 0.53
N LYS A 97 -13.71 -12.08 0.97
CA LYS A 97 -14.58 -13.04 1.65
C LYS A 97 -14.82 -12.60 3.08
N GLY A 98 -16.06 -12.40 3.43
CA GLY A 98 -16.48 -12.00 4.76
C GLY A 98 -17.00 -13.17 5.61
N THR A 99 -17.75 -12.79 6.63
CA THR A 99 -18.43 -13.68 7.58
C THR A 99 -19.95 -13.50 7.50
N THR A 100 -20.68 -13.90 8.53
CA THR A 100 -22.11 -13.60 8.69
C THR A 100 -22.37 -12.23 9.33
N ALA A 101 -21.33 -11.49 9.71
CA ALA A 101 -21.46 -10.13 10.19
C ALA A 101 -21.89 -9.18 9.07
N GLN A 102 -22.70 -8.19 9.39
CA GLN A 102 -23.19 -7.19 8.43
C GLN A 102 -22.26 -5.96 8.37
N ASN A 103 -20.99 -6.20 8.46
CA ASN A 103 -19.92 -5.22 8.24
C ASN A 103 -18.63 -5.94 7.83
N LEU A 104 -17.74 -5.20 7.18
CA LEU A 104 -16.41 -5.67 6.80
C LEU A 104 -15.44 -4.51 6.77
N ASP A 105 -14.25 -4.73 7.32
CA ASP A 105 -13.13 -3.80 7.22
C ASP A 105 -12.40 -4.03 5.89
N VAL A 106 -12.31 -2.98 5.08
CA VAL A 106 -11.62 -2.98 3.80
C VAL A 106 -10.33 -2.19 3.91
N TYR A 107 -9.22 -2.82 3.56
CA TYR A 107 -7.91 -2.20 3.46
C TYR A 107 -7.53 -1.92 2.01
N ASN A 108 -6.47 -1.14 1.82
CA ASN A 108 -5.85 -0.88 0.52
C ASN A 108 -6.76 -0.21 -0.52
N SER A 109 -7.77 0.51 -0.05
CA SER A 109 -8.61 1.33 -0.94
C SER A 109 -7.76 2.30 -1.76
N TYR A 110 -8.20 2.60 -2.96
CA TYR A 110 -7.58 3.63 -3.79
C TYR A 110 -7.84 5.02 -3.19
N LEU A 111 -6.91 5.95 -3.36
CA LEU A 111 -7.17 7.36 -3.11
C LEU A 111 -8.20 7.85 -4.13
N GLY A 112 -9.14 8.70 -3.69
CA GLY A 112 -10.27 9.11 -4.51
C GLY A 112 -11.43 8.12 -4.47
N ASP A 113 -12.18 8.00 -5.56
CA ASP A 113 -13.40 7.20 -5.63
C ASP A 113 -13.13 5.69 -5.66
N ASN A 114 -13.89 4.97 -4.85
CA ASN A 114 -13.91 3.51 -4.77
C ASN A 114 -15.36 3.02 -4.86
N TYR A 115 -15.54 1.84 -5.42
CA TYR A 115 -16.85 1.23 -5.59
C TYR A 115 -16.90 -0.13 -4.92
N PHE A 116 -18.08 -0.53 -4.44
CA PHE A 116 -18.27 -1.83 -3.85
C PHE A 116 -19.69 -2.35 -4.02
N ARG A 117 -19.83 -3.67 -3.85
CA ARG A 117 -21.08 -4.39 -3.78
C ARG A 117 -21.01 -5.46 -2.71
N VAL A 118 -22.07 -5.60 -1.93
CA VAL A 118 -22.22 -6.70 -0.95
C VAL A 118 -22.92 -7.86 -1.61
N VAL A 119 -22.44 -9.08 -1.36
CA VAL A 119 -23.00 -10.33 -1.87
C VAL A 119 -23.34 -11.25 -0.70
N ALA A 120 -24.61 -11.56 -0.51
CA ALA A 120 -25.08 -12.59 0.41
C ALA A 120 -25.01 -13.96 -0.28
N ASN A 121 -24.22 -14.88 0.27
CA ASN A 121 -24.08 -16.25 -0.23
C ASN A 121 -24.88 -17.19 0.65
N TYR A 122 -25.72 -18.02 0.06
CA TYR A 122 -26.55 -18.98 0.77
C TYR A 122 -25.99 -20.40 0.72
N SER A 123 -26.41 -21.23 1.67
CA SER A 123 -25.98 -22.61 1.77
C SER A 123 -26.43 -23.49 0.60
N ASP A 124 -27.47 -23.09 -0.13
CA ASP A 124 -27.96 -23.75 -1.34
C ASP A 124 -27.20 -23.33 -2.63
N GLY A 125 -26.16 -22.49 -2.48
CA GLY A 125 -25.32 -22.00 -3.58
C GLY A 125 -25.87 -20.79 -4.32
N THR A 126 -27.09 -20.34 -3.99
CA THR A 126 -27.66 -19.11 -4.58
C THR A 126 -27.09 -17.87 -3.90
N LYS A 127 -27.28 -16.68 -4.51
CA LYS A 127 -26.74 -15.42 -4.04
C LYS A 127 -27.73 -14.28 -4.26
N ASP A 128 -27.69 -13.29 -3.38
CA ASP A 128 -28.26 -11.97 -3.58
C ASP A 128 -27.15 -10.92 -3.51
N SER A 129 -27.35 -9.80 -4.21
CA SER A 129 -26.34 -8.74 -4.26
C SER A 129 -26.98 -7.37 -4.11
N SER A 130 -26.30 -6.47 -3.40
CA SER A 130 -26.70 -5.05 -3.39
C SER A 130 -26.45 -4.39 -4.74
N SER A 131 -27.04 -3.22 -4.96
CA SER A 131 -26.57 -2.28 -5.97
C SER A 131 -25.10 -1.89 -5.68
N ILE A 132 -24.41 -1.39 -6.70
CA ILE A 132 -23.04 -0.86 -6.54
C ILE A 132 -23.15 0.47 -5.79
N GLN A 133 -22.30 0.62 -4.77
CA GLN A 133 -22.18 1.80 -3.93
C GLN A 133 -20.80 2.44 -4.14
N LYS A 134 -20.68 3.72 -3.76
CA LYS A 134 -19.44 4.48 -3.83
C LYS A 134 -19.04 5.01 -2.46
N TYR A 135 -17.75 5.04 -2.19
CA TYR A 135 -17.15 5.84 -1.14
C TYR A 135 -15.88 6.53 -1.68
N THR A 136 -15.48 7.62 -1.06
CA THR A 136 -14.31 8.40 -1.47
C THR A 136 -13.27 8.38 -0.36
N VAL A 137 -12.02 8.15 -0.69
CA VAL A 137 -10.86 8.22 0.20
C VAL A 137 -10.14 9.53 -0.04
N ASP A 138 -9.60 10.13 1.02
CA ASP A 138 -8.80 11.34 0.94
C ASP A 138 -7.60 11.15 0.01
N ASP A 139 -7.35 12.14 -0.84
CA ASP A 139 -6.33 12.08 -1.90
C ASP A 139 -4.99 12.61 -1.39
N VAL A 140 -4.48 12.00 -0.32
CA VAL A 140 -3.20 12.35 0.31
C VAL A 140 -2.19 11.22 0.15
N TYR A 141 -1.04 11.53 -0.50
CA TYR A 141 0.10 10.62 -0.59
C TYR A 141 0.83 10.48 0.77
N PRO A 142 1.39 9.30 1.09
CA PRO A 142 1.41 8.06 0.32
C PRO A 142 0.12 7.27 0.45
N ARG A 143 -0.24 6.52 -0.59
CA ARG A 143 -1.23 5.46 -0.44
C ARG A 143 -0.57 4.28 0.26
N ASN A 144 -0.79 4.20 1.57
CA ASN A 144 -0.27 3.12 2.39
C ASN A 144 -0.95 1.80 2.02
N ILE A 145 -0.17 0.73 2.07
CA ILE A 145 -0.63 -0.61 1.73
C ILE A 145 -0.37 -1.55 2.90
N ARG A 146 -1.40 -2.31 3.29
CA ARG A 146 -1.28 -3.39 4.25
C ARG A 146 -1.14 -4.71 3.51
N ILE A 147 -0.04 -5.41 3.75
CA ILE A 147 0.20 -6.78 3.27
C ILE A 147 0.62 -7.59 4.48
N ASP A 148 -0.20 -8.56 4.88
CA ASP A 148 0.08 -9.33 6.08
C ASP A 148 1.39 -10.12 5.95
N GLY A 149 2.25 -9.97 6.95
CA GLY A 149 3.61 -10.51 6.96
C GLY A 149 4.66 -9.60 6.32
N MET A 150 4.30 -8.40 5.86
CA MET A 150 5.24 -7.42 5.30
C MET A 150 5.14 -6.09 6.06
N THR A 151 6.13 -5.23 5.88
CA THR A 151 6.16 -3.89 6.48
C THR A 151 6.60 -2.85 5.46
N ASN A 152 6.40 -1.57 5.79
CA ASN A 152 6.88 -0.45 4.97
C ASN A 152 6.35 -0.50 3.52
N CYS A 153 5.11 -0.96 3.36
CA CYS A 153 4.49 -1.14 2.05
C CYS A 153 3.68 0.10 1.66
N ARG A 154 3.88 0.57 0.43
CA ARG A 154 3.10 1.68 -0.14
C ARG A 154 3.17 1.72 -1.66
N ASP A 155 2.16 2.36 -2.24
CA ASP A 155 2.09 2.68 -3.66
C ASP A 155 3.02 3.87 -3.97
N MET A 156 3.71 3.83 -5.08
CA MET A 156 4.50 4.96 -5.57
C MET A 156 3.63 6.03 -6.23
N GLY A 157 2.41 5.69 -6.60
CA GLY A 157 1.41 6.59 -7.17
C GLY A 157 0.36 7.06 -6.17
N GLY A 158 -0.62 7.82 -6.66
CA GLY A 158 -1.73 8.36 -5.87
C GLY A 158 -1.34 9.66 -5.14
N GLY A 159 -2.04 10.75 -5.37
CA GLY A 159 -1.86 12.04 -4.68
C GLY A 159 -0.49 12.71 -4.81
N ARG A 160 0.53 12.03 -5.29
CA ARG A 160 1.88 12.58 -5.44
C ARG A 160 1.94 13.46 -6.68
N GLU A 161 1.98 14.76 -6.44
CA GLU A 161 2.08 15.78 -7.48
C GLU A 161 3.48 15.82 -8.08
N LEU A 162 3.56 16.03 -9.40
CA LEU A 162 4.79 16.21 -10.14
C LEU A 162 5.05 17.72 -10.37
N GLU A 163 6.29 18.09 -10.66
CA GLU A 163 6.66 19.48 -10.93
C GLU A 163 5.89 20.10 -12.11
N ASP A 164 5.43 19.29 -13.05
CA ASP A 164 4.62 19.71 -14.20
C ASP A 164 3.09 19.75 -13.92
N GLY A 165 2.66 19.49 -12.69
CA GLY A 165 1.26 19.43 -12.26
C GLY A 165 0.55 18.11 -12.59
N GLY A 166 1.28 17.09 -13.07
CA GLY A 166 0.77 15.74 -13.25
C GLY A 166 0.78 14.93 -11.96
N TYR A 167 0.33 13.69 -12.05
CA TYR A 167 0.31 12.72 -10.93
C TYR A 167 0.80 11.36 -11.37
N ILE A 168 1.53 10.66 -10.51
CA ILE A 168 1.85 9.25 -10.72
C ILE A 168 0.59 8.42 -10.53
N LYS A 169 0.29 7.57 -11.51
CA LYS A 169 -0.87 6.66 -11.42
C LYS A 169 -0.70 5.67 -10.27
N GLN A 170 -1.72 5.59 -9.42
CA GLN A 170 -1.76 4.60 -8.35
C GLN A 170 -2.05 3.19 -8.89
N GLY A 171 -1.66 2.18 -8.13
CA GLY A 171 -1.94 0.78 -8.46
C GLY A 171 -0.98 0.15 -9.46
N LEU A 172 0.16 0.77 -9.78
CA LEU A 172 1.10 0.27 -10.78
C LEU A 172 2.46 -0.15 -10.19
N ILE A 173 3.00 0.62 -9.26
CA ILE A 173 4.33 0.39 -8.70
C ILE A 173 4.24 0.45 -7.17
N TYR A 174 4.57 -0.67 -6.53
CA TYR A 174 4.57 -0.77 -5.08
C TYR A 174 5.99 -0.95 -4.56
N ARG A 175 6.35 -0.23 -3.49
CA ARG A 175 7.56 -0.49 -2.73
C ARG A 175 7.21 -1.20 -1.43
N THR A 176 8.00 -2.22 -1.07
CA THR A 176 7.69 -3.10 0.07
C THR A 176 8.95 -3.57 0.79
N SER A 177 8.78 -4.23 1.94
CA SER A 177 9.80 -5.11 2.50
C SER A 177 9.85 -6.44 1.75
N SER A 178 10.80 -7.31 2.10
CA SER A 178 10.92 -8.65 1.54
C SER A 178 9.71 -9.53 1.85
N THR A 179 9.39 -10.44 0.94
CA THR A 179 8.30 -11.42 1.07
C THR A 179 8.71 -12.68 1.84
N ASN A 180 9.99 -13.03 1.85
CA ASN A 180 10.46 -14.32 2.37
C ASN A 180 11.83 -14.27 3.06
N GLN A 181 12.18 -13.13 3.63
CA GLN A 181 13.44 -13.00 4.34
C GLN A 181 13.26 -12.58 5.79
N TRP A 182 14.04 -13.20 6.63
CA TRP A 182 14.26 -12.83 8.02
C TRP A 182 14.52 -11.32 8.17
N ALA A 183 13.58 -10.60 8.76
CA ALA A 183 13.84 -9.29 9.29
C ALA A 183 14.45 -9.45 10.69
N TYR A 184 15.74 -9.70 10.76
CA TYR A 184 16.60 -9.65 11.98
C TYR A 184 16.03 -10.18 13.30
N GLY A 185 15.26 -11.26 13.35
CA GLY A 185 15.01 -12.03 14.58
C GLY A 185 14.61 -11.26 15.84
N ARG A 186 13.96 -10.11 15.72
CA ARG A 186 13.53 -9.30 16.86
C ARG A 186 12.02 -9.10 16.84
N GLY A 187 11.34 -10.23 16.84
CA GLY A 187 9.97 -10.44 17.22
C GLY A 187 9.03 -9.25 17.20
N ALA A 188 8.30 -9.03 16.12
CA ALA A 188 7.00 -8.37 16.12
C ALA A 188 6.36 -8.28 14.72
N VAL A 189 7.08 -8.61 13.63
CA VAL A 189 6.48 -8.73 12.30
C VAL A 189 6.76 -10.13 11.81
N PRO A 190 5.79 -10.86 11.26
CA PRO A 190 6.06 -12.12 10.61
C PRO A 190 7.15 -11.93 9.56
N ASP A 191 8.18 -12.78 9.60
CA ASP A 191 9.35 -12.67 8.70
C ASP A 191 9.03 -13.12 7.28
N THR A 192 7.77 -13.43 7.00
CA THR A 192 7.33 -14.05 5.76
C THR A 192 5.90 -13.63 5.48
N ILE A 193 5.62 -13.27 4.22
CA ILE A 193 4.27 -13.01 3.75
C ILE A 193 3.35 -14.19 4.07
N THR A 194 2.20 -13.91 4.67
CA THR A 194 1.19 -14.92 4.97
C THR A 194 0.35 -15.28 3.74
N ASN A 195 -0.53 -16.26 3.86
CA ASN A 195 -1.49 -16.57 2.79
C ASN A 195 -2.44 -15.40 2.53
N ASP A 196 -2.88 -14.70 3.57
CA ASP A 196 -3.71 -13.50 3.44
C ASP A 196 -2.93 -12.37 2.76
N GLY A 197 -1.65 -12.18 3.10
CA GLY A 197 -0.78 -11.23 2.42
C GLY A 197 -0.54 -11.57 0.94
N LYS A 198 -0.45 -12.85 0.58
CA LYS A 198 -0.37 -13.30 -0.82
C LYS A 198 -1.66 -13.02 -1.57
N GLU A 199 -2.81 -13.29 -0.95
CA GLU A 199 -4.12 -12.97 -1.52
C GLU A 199 -4.23 -11.46 -1.80
N GLU A 200 -3.78 -10.64 -0.86
CA GLU A 200 -3.75 -9.19 -0.99
C GLU A 200 -2.82 -8.74 -2.13
N LEU A 201 -1.57 -9.21 -2.13
CA LEU A 201 -0.55 -8.76 -3.07
C LEU A 201 -0.83 -9.21 -4.51
N PHE A 202 -1.26 -10.46 -4.71
CA PHE A 202 -1.38 -11.04 -6.05
C PHE A 202 -2.78 -10.95 -6.63
N ASN A 203 -3.82 -11.03 -5.80
CA ASN A 203 -5.20 -11.04 -6.27
C ASN A 203 -5.87 -9.68 -6.12
N HIS A 204 -5.73 -8.99 -4.99
CA HIS A 204 -6.30 -7.65 -4.79
C HIS A 204 -5.48 -6.57 -5.50
N LEU A 205 -4.19 -6.46 -5.17
CA LEU A 205 -3.29 -5.47 -5.81
C LEU A 205 -2.87 -5.89 -7.23
N GLY A 206 -3.10 -7.15 -7.60
CA GLY A 206 -2.86 -7.68 -8.93
C GLY A 206 -1.39 -7.74 -9.35
N CYS A 207 -0.45 -7.73 -8.40
CA CYS A 207 0.99 -7.69 -8.68
C CYS A 207 1.45 -8.89 -9.51
N LYS A 208 2.04 -8.63 -10.67
CA LYS A 208 2.54 -9.64 -11.61
C LYS A 208 4.04 -9.87 -11.50
N THR A 209 4.78 -8.80 -11.22
CA THR A 209 6.24 -8.83 -11.27
C THR A 209 6.83 -8.47 -9.91
N GLU A 210 7.73 -9.33 -9.45
CA GLU A 210 8.60 -9.09 -8.29
C GLU A 210 9.98 -8.63 -8.78
N ILE A 211 10.43 -7.46 -8.31
CA ILE A 211 11.80 -6.99 -8.51
C ILE A 211 12.51 -7.06 -7.16
N ASN A 212 13.37 -8.04 -7.00
CA ASN A 212 14.15 -8.23 -5.79
C ASN A 212 15.51 -7.54 -5.93
N VAL A 213 15.67 -6.39 -5.29
CA VAL A 213 16.94 -5.64 -5.24
C VAL A 213 17.82 -6.05 -4.05
N ASN A 214 17.44 -7.09 -3.32
CA ASN A 214 18.24 -7.64 -2.24
C ASN A 214 19.29 -8.62 -2.79
N ASN A 215 20.33 -8.87 -1.99
CA ASN A 215 21.41 -9.80 -2.33
C ASN A 215 21.08 -11.26 -2.05
N SER A 216 19.87 -11.58 -1.67
CA SER A 216 19.39 -12.91 -1.36
C SER A 216 17.86 -12.96 -1.50
N GLY A 217 17.33 -14.14 -1.45
CA GLY A 217 15.92 -14.41 -1.64
C GLY A 217 15.65 -15.19 -2.92
N SER A 218 14.43 -15.61 -3.08
CA SER A 218 13.95 -16.37 -4.23
C SER A 218 12.59 -15.80 -4.65
N LYS A 219 12.22 -16.07 -5.88
CA LYS A 219 10.89 -15.75 -6.40
C LYS A 219 9.81 -16.20 -5.44
N GLN A 220 8.87 -15.32 -5.14
CA GLN A 220 7.70 -15.67 -4.34
C GLN A 220 6.72 -16.51 -5.16
N ASP A 221 6.12 -17.52 -4.52
CA ASP A 221 5.05 -18.30 -5.15
C ASP A 221 3.83 -17.38 -5.42
N GLY A 222 3.31 -17.47 -6.64
CA GLY A 222 2.22 -16.61 -7.12
C GLY A 222 2.68 -15.51 -8.09
N VAL A 223 3.96 -15.15 -8.08
CA VAL A 223 4.54 -14.17 -9.00
C VAL A 223 4.65 -14.73 -10.41
N GLN A 224 4.22 -13.98 -11.41
CA GLN A 224 4.37 -14.37 -12.83
C GLN A 224 5.81 -14.14 -13.30
N ASN A 225 6.34 -12.92 -13.10
CA ASN A 225 7.67 -12.52 -13.53
C ASN A 225 8.56 -12.19 -12.32
N TYR A 226 9.82 -12.57 -12.39
CA TYR A 226 10.80 -12.32 -11.33
C TYR A 226 12.07 -11.71 -11.90
N VAL A 227 12.49 -10.60 -11.35
CA VAL A 227 13.74 -9.90 -11.67
C VAL A 227 14.62 -9.84 -10.45
N GLN A 228 15.77 -10.49 -10.51
CA GLN A 228 16.80 -10.40 -9.48
C GLN A 228 17.81 -9.34 -9.85
N ALA A 229 17.65 -8.13 -9.32
CA ALA A 229 18.56 -7.01 -9.48
C ALA A 229 19.44 -6.86 -8.22
N TYR A 230 20.47 -7.69 -8.12
CA TYR A 230 21.35 -7.75 -6.94
C TYR A 230 22.05 -6.42 -6.67
N MET A 231 21.61 -5.70 -5.65
CA MET A 231 22.23 -4.45 -5.20
C MET A 231 23.13 -4.68 -3.99
N TRP A 232 24.34 -4.16 -4.07
CA TRP A 232 25.24 -4.09 -2.92
C TRP A 232 24.68 -3.11 -1.90
N TYR A 233 24.67 -3.55 -0.65
CA TYR A 233 24.48 -2.68 0.49
C TYR A 233 25.84 -2.32 1.04
N ASP A 234 26.37 -1.18 0.62
CA ASP A 234 27.62 -0.64 1.12
C ASP A 234 27.39 0.80 1.58
N SER A 235 27.63 1.07 2.84
CA SER A 235 27.50 2.39 3.44
C SER A 235 28.61 3.30 2.90
N GLY A 236 28.39 4.02 1.81
CA GLY A 236 29.36 4.97 1.31
C GLY A 236 29.14 5.49 -0.11
N LYS A 237 29.96 6.42 -0.55
CA LYS A 237 29.94 7.17 -1.82
C LYS A 237 29.83 6.34 -3.12
N HIS A 238 29.79 5.01 -3.04
CA HIS A 238 29.88 4.15 -4.20
C HIS A 238 28.60 3.39 -4.53
N HIS A 239 27.48 3.70 -3.87
CA HIS A 239 26.24 2.96 -4.08
C HIS A 239 25.74 3.02 -5.53
N LEU A 240 25.69 4.20 -6.13
CA LEU A 240 25.27 4.36 -7.52
C LEU A 240 26.24 3.68 -8.49
N TYR A 241 27.54 3.91 -8.30
CA TYR A 241 28.56 3.37 -9.19
C TYR A 241 28.59 1.84 -9.18
N ARG A 242 28.52 1.22 -7.99
CA ARG A 242 28.52 -0.25 -7.85
C ARG A 242 27.21 -0.91 -8.25
N ASN A 243 26.10 -0.17 -8.19
CA ASN A 243 24.79 -0.68 -8.49
C ASN A 243 24.29 -0.28 -9.89
N GLY A 244 25.13 0.26 -10.76
CA GLY A 244 24.74 0.70 -12.09
C GLY A 244 24.04 -0.37 -12.92
N GLU A 245 24.58 -1.59 -12.98
CA GLU A 245 23.94 -2.69 -13.70
C GLU A 245 22.63 -3.17 -13.04
N PRO A 246 22.55 -3.43 -11.71
CA PRO A 246 21.28 -3.70 -11.05
C PRO A 246 20.22 -2.61 -11.25
N ILE A 247 20.61 -1.33 -11.23
CA ILE A 247 19.69 -0.22 -11.51
C ILE A 247 19.13 -0.31 -12.93
N LYS A 248 19.96 -0.61 -13.92
CA LYS A 248 19.50 -0.83 -15.32
C LYS A 248 18.51 -1.98 -15.40
N GLU A 249 18.73 -3.10 -14.70
CA GLU A 249 17.78 -4.22 -14.65
C GLU A 249 16.43 -3.79 -14.08
N VAL A 250 16.42 -2.98 -13.00
CA VAL A 250 15.19 -2.43 -12.44
C VAL A 250 14.45 -1.57 -13.47
N PHE A 251 15.13 -0.61 -14.10
CA PHE A 251 14.50 0.26 -15.10
C PHE A 251 14.11 -0.47 -16.38
N HIS A 252 14.86 -1.47 -16.79
CA HIS A 252 14.49 -2.35 -17.91
C HIS A 252 13.18 -3.10 -17.59
N ALA A 253 13.05 -3.65 -16.36
CA ALA A 253 11.81 -4.29 -15.94
C ALA A 253 10.62 -3.30 -15.90
N LEU A 254 10.85 -2.07 -15.43
CA LEU A 254 9.83 -1.01 -15.39
C LEU A 254 9.47 -0.46 -16.78
N SER A 255 10.30 -0.64 -17.79
CA SER A 255 10.01 -0.17 -19.15
C SER A 255 9.03 -1.06 -19.92
N ASP A 256 8.80 -2.30 -19.47
CA ASP A 256 7.86 -3.23 -20.10
C ASP A 256 6.48 -3.14 -19.42
N ILE A 257 5.49 -2.64 -20.17
CA ILE A 257 4.10 -2.50 -19.71
C ILE A 257 3.47 -3.84 -19.27
N ASN A 258 3.94 -4.98 -19.79
CA ASN A 258 3.42 -6.29 -19.44
C ASN A 258 3.80 -6.73 -18.03
N ASN A 259 4.80 -6.09 -17.43
CA ASN A 259 5.23 -6.38 -16.06
C ASN A 259 4.28 -5.81 -14.99
N TYR A 260 3.44 -4.84 -15.32
CA TYR A 260 2.61 -4.14 -14.34
C TYR A 260 1.35 -4.90 -13.92
N PRO A 261 0.89 -4.75 -12.67
CA PRO A 261 1.54 -4.02 -11.56
C PRO A 261 2.82 -4.71 -11.05
N VAL A 262 3.77 -3.88 -10.59
CA VAL A 262 5.09 -4.31 -10.11
C VAL A 262 5.21 -4.04 -8.62
N PHE A 263 5.81 -4.95 -7.87
CA PHE A 263 6.34 -4.60 -6.55
C PHE A 263 7.85 -4.83 -6.50
N TYR A 264 8.57 -3.94 -5.81
CA TYR A 264 10.01 -4.04 -5.64
C TYR A 264 10.41 -3.90 -4.19
N HIS A 265 11.44 -4.63 -3.80
CA HIS A 265 11.85 -4.71 -2.41
C HIS A 265 13.34 -5.04 -2.24
N CYS A 266 13.87 -4.63 -1.10
CA CYS A 266 15.08 -5.22 -0.55
C CYS A 266 14.70 -6.08 0.67
N ARG A 267 15.40 -5.94 1.79
CA ARG A 267 15.08 -6.66 3.02
C ARG A 267 13.96 -5.98 3.82
N ILE A 268 14.19 -4.74 4.24
CA ILE A 268 13.25 -3.95 5.05
C ILE A 268 12.53 -2.84 4.26
N GLY A 269 12.76 -2.79 2.95
CA GLY A 269 12.11 -1.83 2.07
C GLY A 269 12.58 -0.38 2.20
N THR A 270 13.74 -0.12 2.80
CA THR A 270 14.18 1.25 3.11
C THR A 270 15.35 1.71 2.26
N ASP A 271 16.52 1.03 2.34
CA ASP A 271 17.77 1.58 1.77
C ASP A 271 17.88 1.33 0.26
N ARG A 272 18.11 0.09 -0.20
CA ARG A 272 18.18 -0.24 -1.65
C ARG A 272 16.85 0.01 -2.36
N THR A 273 15.76 -0.30 -1.71
CA THR A 273 14.40 0.06 -2.15
C THR A 273 14.23 1.57 -2.17
N GLY A 274 14.76 2.29 -1.16
CA GLY A 274 14.75 3.75 -1.12
C GLY A 274 15.54 4.37 -2.26
N LEU A 275 16.71 3.83 -2.60
CA LEU A 275 17.50 4.26 -3.76
C LEU A 275 16.69 4.13 -5.06
N CYS A 276 16.04 2.98 -5.28
CA CYS A 276 15.16 2.82 -6.44
C CYS A 276 14.01 3.84 -6.41
N ALA A 277 13.38 4.06 -5.25
CA ALA A 277 12.29 5.03 -5.10
C ALA A 277 12.73 6.45 -5.46
N ILE A 278 13.93 6.88 -5.01
CA ILE A 278 14.50 8.18 -5.35
C ILE A 278 14.69 8.32 -6.85
N LEU A 279 15.33 7.33 -7.48
CA LEU A 279 15.63 7.37 -8.92
C LEU A 279 14.33 7.34 -9.75
N ILE A 280 13.35 6.52 -9.38
CA ILE A 280 12.04 6.49 -10.04
C ILE A 280 11.33 7.84 -9.86
N SER A 281 11.29 8.38 -8.65
CA SER A 281 10.62 9.64 -8.32
C SER A 281 11.28 10.82 -9.05
N GLY A 282 12.61 10.90 -9.02
CA GLY A 282 13.36 11.96 -9.72
C GLY A 282 13.16 11.90 -11.23
N LEU A 283 13.19 10.69 -11.84
CA LEU A 283 12.93 10.52 -13.27
C LEU A 283 11.52 10.96 -13.67
N LEU A 284 10.55 10.78 -12.79
CA LEU A 284 9.16 11.15 -13.01
C LEU A 284 8.87 12.64 -12.68
N GLY A 285 9.83 13.38 -12.12
CA GLY A 285 9.66 14.79 -11.77
C GLY A 285 8.93 15.02 -10.45
N VAL A 286 9.10 14.13 -9.48
CA VAL A 286 8.61 14.34 -8.11
C VAL A 286 9.47 15.40 -7.42
N PRO A 287 8.89 16.46 -6.80
CA PRO A 287 9.64 17.45 -6.05
C PRO A 287 10.53 16.83 -4.97
N GLU A 288 11.73 17.36 -4.80
CA GLU A 288 12.76 16.83 -3.89
C GLU A 288 12.24 16.68 -2.46
N ASN A 289 11.49 17.65 -1.96
CA ASN A 289 10.90 17.61 -0.62
C ASN A 289 9.96 16.42 -0.41
N LEU A 290 9.20 16.02 -1.44
CA LEU A 290 8.34 14.84 -1.42
C LEU A 290 9.14 13.52 -1.52
N ILE A 291 10.30 13.54 -2.14
CA ILE A 291 11.24 12.40 -2.14
C ILE A 291 11.77 12.18 -0.72
N TYR A 292 12.12 13.23 0.00
CA TYR A 292 12.56 13.15 1.40
C TYR A 292 11.43 12.69 2.32
N GLN A 293 10.22 13.22 2.13
CA GLN A 293 9.02 12.77 2.82
C GLN A 293 8.82 11.25 2.65
N ASP A 294 8.86 10.75 1.42
CA ASP A 294 8.70 9.33 1.16
C ASP A 294 9.80 8.49 1.82
N TYR A 295 11.04 8.91 1.76
CA TYR A 295 12.14 8.18 2.40
C TYR A 295 11.97 8.09 3.91
N LEU A 296 11.73 9.23 4.57
CA LEU A 296 11.55 9.30 6.03
C LEU A 296 10.26 8.62 6.50
N PHE A 297 9.23 8.54 5.65
CA PHE A 297 8.03 7.75 5.94
C PHE A 297 8.34 6.29 6.23
N SER A 298 9.47 5.76 5.76
CA SER A 298 9.92 4.40 6.10
C SER A 298 10.06 4.18 7.61
N ASN A 299 10.25 5.23 8.41
CA ASN A 299 10.30 5.14 9.87
C ASN A 299 8.96 4.74 10.52
N PHE A 300 7.87 4.79 9.79
CA PHE A 300 6.58 4.21 10.22
C PHE A 300 6.56 2.69 10.08
N GLY A 301 7.42 2.10 9.25
CA GLY A 301 7.61 0.65 9.18
C GLY A 301 8.48 0.12 10.31
N ASN A 302 8.41 -1.20 10.57
CA ASN A 302 9.38 -1.88 11.42
C ASN A 302 10.68 -2.11 10.63
N ILE A 303 11.53 -1.10 10.58
CA ILE A 303 12.81 -1.10 9.85
C ILE A 303 14.01 -1.20 10.79
N GLN A 304 13.75 -1.42 12.09
CA GLN A 304 14.69 -1.74 13.19
C GLN A 304 15.47 -0.58 13.78
N GLU A 305 15.73 0.46 13.01
CA GLU A 305 16.41 1.66 13.48
C GLU A 305 15.94 2.88 12.67
N LYS A 306 16.01 4.02 13.32
CA LYS A 306 15.59 5.29 12.74
C LYS A 306 16.48 5.69 11.56
N ARG A 307 15.84 6.09 10.47
CA ARG A 307 16.51 6.70 9.32
C ARG A 307 16.42 8.21 9.42
N TYR A 308 17.45 8.85 8.92
CA TYR A 308 17.63 10.30 8.93
C TYR A 308 17.98 10.81 7.54
N ILE A 309 17.89 12.12 7.34
CA ILE A 309 18.40 12.84 6.18
C ILE A 309 19.46 13.84 6.68
N GLY A 310 20.38 14.23 5.79
CA GLY A 310 21.42 15.21 6.09
C GLY A 310 22.56 14.66 6.96
N GLU A 311 23.21 15.54 7.70
CA GLU A 311 24.43 15.21 8.47
C GLU A 311 24.20 14.10 9.52
N LYS A 312 23.00 14.02 10.09
CA LYS A 312 22.63 13.00 11.09
C LYS A 312 22.55 11.59 10.51
N ALA A 313 22.31 11.45 9.22
CA ALA A 313 22.25 10.16 8.55
C ALA A 313 23.63 9.45 8.50
N GLY A 314 24.72 10.15 8.81
CA GLY A 314 26.04 9.58 8.86
C GLY A 314 26.43 8.89 7.54
N ARG A 315 26.78 7.58 7.62
CA ARG A 315 27.17 6.78 6.45
C ARG A 315 26.00 6.44 5.53
N ASP A 316 24.79 6.41 6.08
CA ASP A 316 23.55 5.99 5.38
C ASP A 316 22.76 7.20 4.88
N ASN A 317 23.42 8.34 4.70
CA ASN A 317 22.80 9.54 4.16
C ASN A 317 22.38 9.33 2.70
N ILE A 318 21.09 9.25 2.48
CA ILE A 318 20.52 9.03 1.15
C ILE A 318 20.79 10.23 0.22
N LEU A 319 20.98 11.43 0.76
CA LEU A 319 21.35 12.63 -0.02
C LEU A 319 22.70 12.48 -0.73
N ARG A 320 23.61 11.67 -0.18
CA ARG A 320 24.87 11.37 -0.86
C ARG A 320 24.69 10.62 -2.17
N TYR A 321 23.50 10.10 -2.44
CA TYR A 321 23.16 9.45 -3.69
C TYR A 321 22.58 10.42 -4.72
N ILE A 322 22.21 11.63 -4.28
CA ILE A 322 21.61 12.67 -5.13
C ILE A 322 22.67 13.78 -5.40
N GLU A 323 23.57 14.03 -4.46
CA GLU A 323 24.57 15.11 -4.54
C GLU A 323 25.84 14.74 -5.34
N ASP A 324 26.10 13.47 -5.61
CA ASP A 324 27.23 12.96 -6.42
C ASP A 324 26.76 12.62 -7.85
#